data_fabf1fd6b71339dacd602d07f5288649
#
_entry.id   fabf1fd6b71339dacd602d07f5288649
#
_cell.length_a   1.000
_cell.length_b   1.000
_cell.length_c   1.000
_cell.angle_alpha   90.00
_cell.angle_beta   90.00
_cell.angle_gamma   90.00
#
_symmetry.space_group_name_H-M   'P 1'
#
loop_
_entity.id
_entity.type
_entity.pdbx_description
1 polymer ?
#
loop_
_entity_poly.entity_id
_entity_poly.type
_entity_poly.pdbx_seq_one_letter_code
_entity_poly.pdbx_strand_id
1 'polypeptide(L)'
;MAFHGLVNTMGMSCTNVDAMNKVGVATSDIDNGTLVTIGKMEQAADGTVTSYHYELTPAAANAEHVLLVASPEVGRTLEMQIHNDRRYFYNVAGDPVDVKDILAQVDTFEVDAVAFGGTLPAAADVGKFVSPAAAGKYAAPVQTAPTTGAYFKVEGFGSITCGQDEVKTVILRCIKN
;
A
#
# COMPACT_ATOMS: atom_id res chain seq x y z
N MET A 1 13.99 16.88 2.68
CA MET A 1 13.67 15.52 3.06
C MET A 1 12.25 15.24 2.57
N ALA A 2 12.01 14.12 1.88
CA ALA A 2 10.68 13.78 1.37
C ALA A 2 9.87 13.09 2.47
N PHE A 3 8.57 13.32 2.52
CA PHE A 3 7.67 12.51 3.32
C PHE A 3 7.36 11.20 2.60
N HIS A 4 7.20 10.14 3.39
CA HIS A 4 6.84 8.79 2.95
C HIS A 4 5.35 8.53 3.09
N GLY A 5 4.87 7.46 2.45
CA GLY A 5 3.45 7.15 2.37
C GLY A 5 2.86 6.68 3.70
N LEU A 6 1.64 7.13 3.95
CA LEU A 6 0.82 6.75 5.10
C LEU A 6 -0.38 5.91 4.67
N VAL A 7 -0.73 4.93 5.50
CA VAL A 7 -1.88 4.06 5.28
C VAL A 7 -2.67 3.86 6.58
N ASN A 8 -3.99 3.76 6.45
CA ASN A 8 -4.87 3.32 7.53
C ASN A 8 -5.68 2.11 7.03
N THR A 9 -5.55 0.99 7.72
CA THR A 9 -6.15 -0.30 7.37
C THR A 9 -7.32 -0.70 8.25
N MET A 10 -7.87 0.21 9.06
CA MET A 10 -8.95 -0.11 10.03
C MET A 10 -10.23 -0.65 9.38
N GLY A 11 -10.46 -0.35 8.10
CA GLY A 11 -11.61 -0.87 7.33
C GLY A 11 -11.30 -2.17 6.56
N MET A 12 -10.18 -2.82 6.84
CA MET A 12 -9.78 -4.04 6.14
C MET A 12 -10.03 -5.30 6.97
N SER A 13 -10.42 -6.37 6.30
CA SER A 13 -10.65 -7.69 6.91
C SER A 13 -9.40 -8.27 7.56
N CYS A 14 -8.20 -7.91 7.07
CA CYS A 14 -6.92 -8.33 7.63
C CYS A 14 -6.67 -7.88 9.08
N THR A 15 -7.41 -6.89 9.59
CA THR A 15 -7.34 -6.49 11.01
C THR A 15 -7.86 -7.57 11.95
N ASN A 16 -8.73 -8.46 11.45
CA ASN A 16 -9.35 -9.53 12.23
C ASN A 16 -9.01 -10.95 11.73
N VAL A 17 -8.34 -11.07 10.58
CA VAL A 17 -8.03 -12.35 9.93
C VAL A 17 -6.54 -12.44 9.62
N ASP A 18 -5.79 -13.12 10.47
CA ASP A 18 -4.33 -13.25 10.32
C ASP A 18 -3.89 -13.88 9.00
N ALA A 19 -4.68 -14.78 8.43
CA ALA A 19 -4.38 -15.40 7.14
C ALA A 19 -4.25 -14.40 5.99
N MET A 20 -4.82 -13.20 6.13
CA MET A 20 -4.72 -12.10 5.17
C MET A 20 -3.46 -11.26 5.36
N ASN A 21 -2.70 -11.50 6.42
CA ASN A 21 -1.43 -10.84 6.68
C ASN A 21 -0.30 -11.72 6.16
N LYS A 22 0.53 -11.16 5.30
CA LYS A 22 1.70 -11.87 4.74
C LYS A 22 2.93 -11.01 4.95
N VAL A 23 4.08 -11.65 4.90
CA VAL A 23 5.38 -10.97 4.98
C VAL A 23 6.16 -11.24 3.71
N GLY A 24 6.77 -10.21 3.18
CA GLY A 24 7.64 -10.32 2.02
C GLY A 24 8.87 -9.44 2.14
N VAL A 25 9.72 -9.49 1.14
CA VAL A 25 10.94 -8.69 1.05
C VAL A 25 10.95 -7.97 -0.27
N ALA A 26 11.17 -6.65 -0.24
CA ALA A 26 11.33 -5.83 -1.43
C ALA A 26 12.80 -5.58 -1.73
N THR A 27 13.15 -5.47 -3.01
CA THR A 27 14.54 -5.20 -3.46
C THR A 27 14.91 -3.73 -3.42
N SER A 28 13.95 -2.85 -3.16
CA SER A 28 14.12 -1.41 -3.01
C SER A 28 13.30 -0.90 -1.83
N ASP A 29 13.63 0.29 -1.34
CA ASP A 29 12.81 0.96 -0.33
C ASP A 29 11.38 1.14 -0.84
N ILE A 30 10.41 0.92 0.05
CA ILE A 30 8.99 0.96 -0.32
C ILE A 30 8.15 1.61 0.77
N ASP A 31 7.25 2.50 0.36
CA ASP A 31 6.35 3.21 1.26
C ASP A 31 5.15 2.37 1.68
N ASN A 32 4.62 2.62 2.86
CA ASN A 32 3.28 2.18 3.23
C ASN A 32 2.24 2.78 2.27
N GLY A 33 1.16 2.04 1.99
CA GLY A 33 0.15 2.44 1.01
C GLY A 33 0.50 2.06 -0.43
N THR A 34 1.71 1.56 -0.71
CA THR A 34 2.09 1.07 -2.04
C THR A 34 1.41 -0.26 -2.34
N LEU A 35 0.95 -0.44 -3.58
CA LEU A 35 0.45 -1.72 -4.07
C LEU A 35 1.61 -2.59 -4.56
N VAL A 36 1.60 -3.87 -4.19
CA VAL A 36 2.62 -4.84 -4.60
C VAL A 36 1.99 -6.11 -5.14
N THR A 37 2.77 -6.85 -5.92
CA THR A 37 2.48 -8.23 -6.31
C THR A 37 3.44 -9.18 -5.61
N ILE A 38 2.97 -10.37 -5.29
CA ILE A 38 3.76 -11.44 -4.69
C ILE A 38 4.45 -12.25 -5.79
N GLY A 39 5.76 -12.43 -5.63
CA GLY A 39 6.57 -13.37 -6.41
C GLY A 39 6.70 -14.73 -5.71
N LYS A 40 7.79 -15.41 -5.96
CA LYS A 40 8.14 -16.66 -5.29
C LYS A 40 8.62 -16.42 -3.86
N MET A 41 8.69 -17.47 -3.05
CA MET A 41 9.39 -17.42 -1.77
C MET A 41 10.90 -17.27 -2.01
N GLU A 42 11.59 -16.67 -1.06
CA GLU A 42 13.06 -16.57 -1.10
C GLU A 42 13.70 -17.93 -1.22
N GLN A 43 14.59 -18.09 -2.19
CA GLN A 43 15.25 -19.34 -2.53
C GLN A 43 16.75 -19.16 -2.70
N ALA A 44 17.51 -20.18 -2.28
CA ALA A 44 18.90 -20.32 -2.67
C ALA A 44 19.03 -20.66 -4.17
N ALA A 45 20.25 -20.60 -4.71
CA ALA A 45 20.51 -20.88 -6.12
C ALA A 45 20.13 -22.31 -6.55
N ASP A 46 20.08 -23.25 -5.62
CA ASP A 46 19.68 -24.65 -5.84
C ASP A 46 18.14 -24.87 -5.77
N GLY A 47 17.36 -23.81 -5.56
CA GLY A 47 15.91 -23.87 -5.43
C GLY A 47 15.40 -24.19 -4.02
N THR A 48 16.28 -24.36 -3.03
CA THR A 48 15.88 -24.59 -1.65
C THR A 48 15.26 -23.32 -1.08
N VAL A 49 14.05 -23.41 -0.51
CA VAL A 49 13.38 -22.29 0.17
C VAL A 49 14.18 -21.94 1.43
N THR A 50 14.70 -20.73 1.49
CA THR A 50 15.53 -20.24 2.59
C THR A 50 14.71 -19.46 3.63
N SER A 51 13.58 -18.92 3.22
CA SER A 51 12.68 -18.14 4.07
C SER A 51 11.24 -18.30 3.60
N TYR A 52 10.29 -18.14 4.51
CA TYR A 52 8.86 -18.07 4.20
C TYR A 52 8.41 -16.66 3.74
N HIS A 53 9.36 -15.76 3.52
CA HIS A 53 9.08 -14.44 2.96
C HIS A 53 8.92 -14.53 1.45
N TYR A 54 8.00 -13.76 0.92
CA TYR A 54 7.77 -13.65 -0.52
C TYR A 54 8.58 -12.49 -1.10
N GLU A 55 9.06 -12.67 -2.32
CA GLU A 55 9.58 -11.53 -3.11
C GLU A 55 8.42 -10.57 -3.42
N LEU A 56 8.59 -9.29 -3.09
CA LEU A 56 7.63 -8.25 -3.37
C LEU A 56 8.10 -7.38 -4.53
N THR A 57 7.21 -7.16 -5.47
CA THR A 57 7.45 -6.24 -6.58
C THR A 57 6.36 -5.17 -6.58
N PRO A 58 6.71 -3.86 -6.66
CA PRO A 58 5.72 -2.81 -6.85
C PRO A 58 4.82 -3.12 -8.03
N ALA A 59 3.51 -3.01 -7.85
CA ALA A 59 2.54 -3.38 -8.85
C ALA A 59 2.74 -2.60 -10.16
N ALA A 60 2.59 -3.29 -11.28
CA ALA A 60 2.53 -2.67 -12.60
C ALA A 60 1.15 -2.02 -12.83
N ALA A 61 1.04 -1.22 -13.89
CA ALA A 61 -0.24 -0.67 -14.31
C ALA A 61 -1.23 -1.80 -14.63
N ASN A 62 -2.45 -1.67 -14.13
CA ASN A 62 -3.53 -2.66 -14.28
C ASN A 62 -3.19 -4.08 -13.78
N ALA A 63 -2.29 -4.19 -12.79
CA ALA A 63 -1.99 -5.48 -12.15
C ALA A 63 -3.25 -6.09 -11.53
N GLU A 64 -3.32 -7.41 -11.53
CA GLU A 64 -4.32 -8.21 -10.82
C GLU A 64 -3.73 -8.77 -9.54
N HIS A 65 -4.57 -9.08 -8.55
CA HIS A 65 -4.17 -9.66 -7.26
C HIS A 65 -3.06 -8.86 -6.57
N VAL A 66 -3.35 -7.59 -6.32
CA VAL A 66 -2.43 -6.71 -5.61
C VAL A 66 -2.62 -6.80 -4.09
N LEU A 67 -1.54 -6.61 -3.35
CA LEU A 67 -1.54 -6.49 -1.90
C LEU A 67 -1.15 -5.07 -1.50
N LEU A 68 -1.57 -4.66 -0.33
CA LEU A 68 -1.27 -3.34 0.23
C LEU A 68 -0.11 -3.44 1.22
N VAL A 69 0.93 -2.64 1.02
CA VAL A 69 2.01 -2.49 2.00
C VAL A 69 1.50 -1.71 3.20
N ALA A 70 1.56 -2.32 4.37
CA ALA A 70 1.09 -1.73 5.61
C ALA A 70 1.86 -2.29 6.81
N SER A 71 3.13 -1.95 6.90
CA SER A 71 4.00 -2.34 8.01
C SER A 71 3.78 -1.44 9.24
N PRO A 72 3.97 -1.96 10.45
CA PRO A 72 4.04 -1.14 11.65
C PRO A 72 5.13 -0.08 11.53
N GLU A 73 4.80 1.15 11.86
CA GLU A 73 5.69 2.31 11.69
C GLU A 73 6.72 2.38 12.83
N VAL A 74 7.61 1.39 12.87
CA VAL A 74 8.72 1.30 13.84
C VAL A 74 10.00 1.70 13.14
N GLY A 75 10.55 2.86 13.49
CA GLY A 75 11.75 3.40 12.87
C GLY A 75 12.97 2.49 13.03
N ARG A 76 13.49 1.98 11.92
CA ARG A 76 14.66 1.08 11.87
C ARG A 76 15.95 1.83 11.55
N THR A 77 15.87 2.94 10.83
CA THR A 77 17.03 3.78 10.53
C THR A 77 17.20 4.87 11.60
N LEU A 78 18.43 5.39 11.74
CA LEU A 78 18.71 6.50 12.66
C LEU A 78 17.85 7.73 12.34
N GLU A 79 17.60 7.99 11.06
CA GLU A 79 16.75 9.08 10.59
C GLU A 79 15.32 8.94 11.08
N MET A 80 14.70 7.77 10.90
CA MET A 80 13.35 7.48 11.39
C MET A 80 13.25 7.63 12.91
N GLN A 81 14.27 7.19 13.64
CA GLN A 81 14.32 7.29 15.10
C GLN A 81 14.45 8.73 15.61
N ILE A 82 15.26 9.55 14.94
CA ILE A 82 15.46 10.96 15.31
C ILE A 82 14.18 11.76 15.13
N HIS A 83 13.47 11.56 14.01
CA HIS A 83 12.26 12.31 13.73
C HIS A 83 11.05 11.82 14.53
N ASN A 84 10.98 10.52 14.85
CA ASN A 84 9.87 9.90 15.58
C ASN A 84 8.48 10.31 15.05
N ASP A 85 8.36 10.44 13.74
CA ASP A 85 7.16 10.87 13.03
C ASP A 85 6.86 9.86 11.93
N ARG A 86 5.61 9.42 11.83
CA ARG A 86 5.12 8.44 10.86
C ARG A 86 5.47 8.78 9.42
N ARG A 87 5.54 10.06 9.09
CA ARG A 87 5.86 10.58 7.76
C ARG A 87 7.28 10.29 7.29
N TYR A 88 8.17 9.92 8.20
CA TYR A 88 9.56 9.54 7.88
C TYR A 88 9.77 8.03 7.83
N PHE A 89 8.72 7.25 8.09
CA PHE A 89 8.80 5.79 8.02
C PHE A 89 8.69 5.31 6.58
N TYR A 90 9.58 4.42 6.21
CA TYR A 90 9.52 3.60 5.00
C TYR A 90 10.07 2.20 5.29
N ASN A 91 9.70 1.23 4.47
CA ASN A 91 10.24 -0.11 4.56
C ASN A 91 11.56 -0.16 3.80
N VAL A 92 12.64 -0.52 4.52
CA VAL A 92 14.00 -0.56 3.97
C VAL A 92 14.16 -1.79 3.08
N ALA A 93 14.87 -1.65 1.95
CA ALA A 93 15.18 -2.75 1.05
C ALA A 93 15.87 -3.91 1.77
N GLY A 94 15.42 -5.13 1.51
CA GLY A 94 15.93 -6.35 2.14
C GLY A 94 15.36 -6.65 3.53
N ASP A 95 14.63 -5.73 4.15
CA ASP A 95 13.94 -5.97 5.41
C ASP A 95 12.57 -6.65 5.19
N PRO A 96 12.06 -7.39 6.18
CA PRO A 96 10.69 -7.89 6.16
C PRO A 96 9.67 -6.75 6.08
N VAL A 97 8.75 -6.86 5.15
CA VAL A 97 7.67 -5.90 4.87
C VAL A 97 6.32 -6.59 5.08
N ASP A 98 5.48 -6.01 5.91
CA ASP A 98 4.11 -6.51 6.09
C ASP A 98 3.22 -6.06 4.95
N VAL A 99 2.57 -7.03 4.32
CA VAL A 99 1.59 -6.80 3.26
C VAL A 99 0.24 -7.40 3.62
N LYS A 100 -0.80 -6.72 3.21
CA LYS A 100 -2.19 -7.08 3.51
C LYS A 100 -2.89 -7.51 2.23
N ASP A 101 -3.52 -8.66 2.30
CA ASP A 101 -4.42 -9.14 1.25
C ASP A 101 -5.67 -8.25 1.24
N ILE A 102 -6.15 -7.89 0.06
CA ILE A 102 -7.28 -6.96 -0.10
C ILE A 102 -8.49 -7.74 -0.60
N LEU A 103 -9.53 -7.82 0.21
CA LEU A 103 -10.75 -8.54 -0.13
C LEU A 103 -11.69 -7.68 -0.96
N ALA A 104 -11.96 -8.12 -2.20
CA ALA A 104 -12.87 -7.43 -3.11
C ALA A 104 -14.29 -7.30 -2.51
N GLN A 105 -14.95 -6.19 -2.78
CA GLN A 105 -16.30 -5.79 -2.33
C GLN A 105 -16.42 -5.52 -0.81
N VAL A 106 -15.40 -5.82 -0.02
CA VAL A 106 -15.44 -5.73 1.45
C VAL A 106 -14.50 -4.65 1.99
N ASP A 107 -13.23 -4.74 1.61
CA ASP A 107 -12.19 -3.95 2.25
C ASP A 107 -12.19 -2.49 1.82
N THR A 108 -12.04 -1.62 2.82
CA THR A 108 -11.77 -0.20 2.66
C THR A 108 -10.49 0.17 3.40
N PHE A 109 -9.73 1.07 2.84
CA PHE A 109 -8.50 1.58 3.44
C PHE A 109 -8.25 3.03 3.02
N GLU A 110 -7.38 3.70 3.74
CA GLU A 110 -7.01 5.08 3.44
C GLU A 110 -5.54 5.18 3.05
N VAL A 111 -5.26 5.99 2.05
CA VAL A 111 -3.89 6.32 1.62
C VAL A 111 -3.73 7.82 1.41
N ASP A 112 -2.52 8.30 1.58
CA ASP A 112 -2.18 9.71 1.39
C ASP A 112 -1.79 10.07 -0.05
N ALA A 113 -1.36 11.31 -0.27
CA ALA A 113 -0.95 11.81 -1.57
C ALA A 113 0.27 11.08 -2.16
N VAL A 114 1.16 10.54 -1.32
CA VAL A 114 2.36 9.83 -1.78
C VAL A 114 1.99 8.60 -2.60
N ALA A 115 0.93 7.90 -2.23
CA ALA A 115 0.40 6.76 -2.99
C ALA A 115 -0.09 7.15 -4.41
N PHE A 116 -0.50 8.40 -4.61
CA PHE A 116 -0.91 8.95 -5.91
C PHE A 116 0.19 9.75 -6.63
N GLY A 117 1.44 9.60 -6.22
CA GLY A 117 2.55 10.37 -6.81
C GLY A 117 2.56 11.86 -6.41
N GLY A 118 1.95 12.20 -5.29
CA GLY A 118 1.98 13.53 -4.68
C GLY A 118 0.69 14.35 -4.78
N THR A 119 -0.33 13.86 -5.48
CA THR A 119 -1.59 14.61 -5.64
C THR A 119 -2.80 13.72 -5.37
N LEU A 120 -3.56 14.04 -4.34
CA LEU A 120 -4.82 13.34 -4.04
C LEU A 120 -5.90 13.62 -5.08
N PRO A 121 -6.84 12.66 -5.28
CA PRO A 121 -8.10 12.92 -5.98
C PRO A 121 -8.82 14.16 -5.43
N ALA A 122 -9.61 14.83 -6.27
CA ALA A 122 -10.43 15.98 -5.87
C ALA A 122 -11.80 15.52 -5.32
N ALA A 123 -12.52 16.40 -4.66
CA ALA A 123 -13.88 16.10 -4.17
C ALA A 123 -14.85 15.67 -5.29
N ALA A 124 -14.64 16.14 -6.51
CA ALA A 124 -15.42 15.73 -7.70
C ALA A 124 -15.09 14.30 -8.20
N ASP A 125 -14.09 13.65 -7.60
CA ASP A 125 -13.69 12.29 -7.96
C ASP A 125 -14.31 11.22 -7.06
N VAL A 126 -15.09 11.62 -6.05
CA VAL A 126 -15.87 10.68 -5.23
C VAL A 126 -16.82 9.88 -6.14
N GLY A 127 -16.81 8.59 -5.99
CA GLY A 127 -17.57 7.65 -6.81
C GLY A 127 -16.85 7.17 -8.06
N LYS A 128 -15.74 7.79 -8.46
CA LYS A 128 -14.89 7.34 -9.58
C LYS A 128 -13.98 6.18 -9.17
N PHE A 129 -13.33 5.59 -10.16
CA PHE A 129 -12.49 4.40 -9.99
C PHE A 129 -11.01 4.73 -10.20
N VAL A 130 -10.16 4.10 -9.41
CA VAL A 130 -8.71 4.13 -9.55
C VAL A 130 -8.17 2.72 -9.71
N SER A 131 -7.11 2.54 -10.49
CA SER A 131 -6.43 1.26 -10.71
C SER A 131 -4.97 1.36 -10.31
N PRO A 132 -4.27 0.22 -10.16
CA PRO A 132 -2.82 0.23 -10.01
C PRO A 132 -2.16 0.94 -11.20
N ALA A 133 -1.17 1.77 -10.89
CA ALA A 133 -0.29 2.42 -11.84
C ALA A 133 1.15 1.89 -11.67
N ALA A 134 2.08 2.37 -12.48
CA ALA A 134 3.48 2.00 -12.36
C ALA A 134 4.03 2.27 -10.95
N ALA A 135 5.01 1.47 -10.54
CA ALA A 135 5.68 1.56 -9.23
C ALA A 135 4.74 1.40 -8.02
N GLY A 136 3.64 0.64 -8.17
CA GLY A 136 2.70 0.38 -7.09
C GLY A 136 1.87 1.58 -6.64
N LYS A 137 1.85 2.66 -7.44
CA LYS A 137 1.03 3.84 -7.17
C LYS A 137 -0.40 3.64 -7.68
N TYR A 138 -1.26 4.61 -7.42
CA TYR A 138 -2.63 4.64 -7.91
C TYR A 138 -2.75 5.59 -9.11
N ALA A 139 -3.48 5.16 -10.13
CA ALA A 139 -3.76 5.98 -11.30
C ALA A 139 -4.73 7.13 -10.97
N ALA A 140 -4.79 8.13 -11.85
CA ALA A 140 -5.79 9.18 -11.75
C ALA A 140 -7.22 8.59 -11.84
N PRO A 141 -8.19 9.14 -11.08
CA PRO A 141 -9.56 8.65 -11.07
C PRO A 141 -10.24 8.74 -12.43
N VAL A 142 -10.93 7.65 -12.83
CA VAL A 142 -11.70 7.56 -14.08
C VAL A 142 -13.18 7.29 -13.80
N GLN A 143 -14.07 7.83 -14.65
CA GLN A 143 -15.52 7.70 -14.47
C GLN A 143 -16.03 6.27 -14.68
N THR A 144 -15.44 5.56 -15.65
CA THR A 144 -15.85 4.19 -16.01
C THR A 144 -14.95 3.18 -15.30
N ALA A 145 -15.55 2.15 -14.71
CA ALA A 145 -14.78 1.08 -14.08
C ALA A 145 -13.85 0.39 -15.09
N PRO A 146 -12.57 0.17 -14.73
CA PRO A 146 -11.64 -0.58 -15.55
C PRO A 146 -12.16 -2.00 -15.85
N THR A 147 -11.88 -2.50 -17.05
CA THR A 147 -12.29 -3.85 -17.47
C THR A 147 -11.27 -4.91 -17.05
N THR A 148 -10.02 -4.52 -16.88
CA THR A 148 -8.89 -5.42 -16.52
C THR A 148 -8.20 -4.93 -15.27
N GLY A 149 -7.51 -5.83 -14.58
CA GLY A 149 -6.76 -5.54 -13.37
C GLY A 149 -7.62 -5.32 -12.13
N ALA A 150 -6.95 -5.10 -11.02
CA ALA A 150 -7.57 -4.65 -9.78
C ALA A 150 -8.04 -3.20 -9.92
N TYR A 151 -9.12 -2.85 -9.23
CA TYR A 151 -9.54 -1.45 -9.14
C TYR A 151 -10.33 -1.16 -7.87
N PHE A 152 -10.27 0.10 -7.48
CA PHE A 152 -10.83 0.61 -6.24
C PHE A 152 -11.76 1.78 -6.55
N LYS A 153 -12.76 1.99 -5.72
CA LYS A 153 -13.66 3.13 -5.82
C LYS A 153 -13.29 4.19 -4.79
N VAL A 154 -13.24 5.44 -5.19
CA VAL A 154 -13.08 6.57 -4.27
C VAL A 154 -14.39 6.75 -3.51
N GLU A 155 -14.39 6.49 -2.19
CA GLU A 155 -15.58 6.62 -1.35
C GLU A 155 -15.62 7.99 -0.65
N GLY A 156 -14.47 8.60 -0.42
CA GLY A 156 -14.39 9.90 0.26
C GLY A 156 -12.99 10.27 0.71
N PHE A 157 -12.90 11.15 1.66
CA PHE A 157 -11.65 11.65 2.21
C PHE A 157 -11.64 11.52 3.73
N GLY A 158 -10.44 11.33 4.26
CA GLY A 158 -10.16 11.27 5.67
C GLY A 158 -8.91 12.06 6.01
N SER A 159 -8.41 11.85 7.21
CA SER A 159 -7.11 12.36 7.65
C SER A 159 -6.43 11.39 8.61
N ILE A 160 -5.12 11.38 8.58
CA ILE A 160 -4.28 10.64 9.54
C ILE A 160 -3.52 11.66 10.36
N THR A 161 -3.64 11.58 11.68
CA THR A 161 -2.92 12.46 12.60
C THR A 161 -1.45 12.02 12.70
N CYS A 162 -0.53 12.96 12.48
CA CYS A 162 0.91 12.79 12.61
C CYS A 162 1.45 13.87 13.57
N GLY A 163 1.58 13.50 14.85
CA GLY A 163 1.94 14.47 15.87
C GLY A 163 0.88 15.56 16.04
N GLN A 164 1.20 16.81 15.69
CA GLN A 164 0.28 17.96 15.73
C GLN A 164 -0.36 18.26 14.35
N ASP A 165 0.08 17.58 13.31
CA ASP A 165 -0.38 17.80 11.95
C ASP A 165 -1.43 16.75 11.53
N GLU A 166 -2.30 17.13 10.61
CA GLU A 166 -3.22 16.23 9.92
C GLU A 166 -2.80 16.07 8.46
N VAL A 167 -2.56 14.83 8.04
CA VAL A 167 -2.30 14.49 6.65
C VAL A 167 -3.59 14.04 6.00
N LYS A 168 -4.01 14.73 4.94
CA LYS A 168 -5.21 14.36 4.17
C LYS A 168 -5.02 13.02 3.47
N THR A 169 -6.07 12.21 3.50
CA THR A 169 -6.12 10.89 2.87
C THR A 169 -7.34 10.76 1.97
N VAL A 170 -7.31 9.75 1.11
CA VAL A 170 -8.48 9.30 0.35
C VAL A 170 -8.88 7.91 0.83
N ILE A 171 -10.17 7.69 0.98
CA ILE A 171 -10.78 6.41 1.37
C ILE A 171 -11.09 5.66 0.08
N LEU A 172 -10.48 4.50 -0.08
CA LEU A 172 -10.64 3.60 -1.22
C LEU A 172 -11.36 2.33 -0.78
N ARG A 173 -12.36 1.90 -1.55
CA ARG A 173 -12.98 0.60 -1.40
C ARG A 173 -12.55 -0.32 -2.53
N CYS A 174 -12.07 -1.51 -2.23
CA CYS A 174 -11.75 -2.52 -3.22
C CYS A 174 -13.04 -3.00 -3.91
N ILE A 175 -13.08 -2.94 -5.23
CA ILE A 175 -14.20 -3.46 -6.03
C ILE A 175 -13.79 -4.76 -6.71
N LYS A 176 -12.58 -4.82 -7.23
CA LYS A 176 -11.98 -6.00 -7.84
C LYS A 176 -10.51 -6.08 -7.47
N ASN A 177 -10.06 -7.26 -7.10
CA ASN A 177 -8.64 -7.55 -6.84
C ASN A 177 -8.23 -8.88 -7.48
#